data_698efb33c2564f00b00f4a8ec6552c34
#
_entry.id   698efb33c2564f00b00f4a8ec6552c34
#
_cell.length_a   1.000
_cell.length_b   1.000
_cell.length_c   1.000
_cell.angle_alpha   90.00
_cell.angle_beta   90.00
_cell.angle_gamma   90.00
#
_symmetry.space_group_name_H-M   'P 1'
#
loop_
_entity.id
_entity.type
_entity.pdbx_description
1 polymer ?
#
loop_
_entity_poly.entity_id
_entity_poly.type
_entity_poly.pdbx_seq_one_letter_code
_entity_poly.pdbx_strand_id
1 'polypeptide(L)'
;PFPSRKTELQPVGTLVAAENGYKFKRGLETFPSVGDIVILPTEEQLRSIIESGDNRRVYIGNSPMVGNAKVMIDPDRLFGRHLAVLGNTGSGKSCSVAGLIRWSLESASINKTNRDLPVNSRFIVLDPNGEYSKAFADKEDAHTYSVNIEDGDDRKQLEVPLWFWNTDEWCGFTKASPKTHRTTIVHALKSVRSGNVFEAECEEKKIASFVRTVIN
;
A
#
# COMPACT_ATOMS: atom_id res chain seq x y z
N PRO A 1 53.94 15.93 4.06
CA PRO A 1 52.86 14.98 4.25
C PRO A 1 51.93 15.07 3.04
N PHE A 2 51.75 13.96 2.31
CA PHE A 2 50.81 13.92 1.22
C PHE A 2 49.38 13.98 1.80
N PRO A 3 48.46 14.76 1.21
CA PRO A 3 47.11 14.82 1.71
C PRO A 3 46.43 13.46 1.57
N SER A 4 46.15 12.80 2.70
CA SER A 4 45.42 11.53 2.70
C SER A 4 43.92 11.81 2.55
N ARG A 5 43.24 11.16 1.62
CA ARG A 5 41.79 11.14 1.53
C ARG A 5 41.28 9.89 2.26
N LYS A 6 40.34 10.10 3.19
CA LYS A 6 39.68 8.99 3.90
C LYS A 6 38.28 8.85 3.40
N THR A 7 37.86 7.63 3.12
CA THR A 7 36.49 7.29 2.71
C THR A 7 36.02 6.15 3.60
N GLU A 8 34.83 6.30 4.15
CA GLU A 8 34.14 5.25 4.90
C GLU A 8 33.21 4.50 3.97
N LEU A 9 33.36 3.19 3.90
CA LEU A 9 32.60 2.33 3.01
C LEU A 9 31.86 1.28 3.84
N GLN A 10 30.57 1.10 3.56
CA GLN A 10 29.76 0.04 4.15
C GLN A 10 29.53 -1.04 3.09
N PRO A 11 30.03 -2.24 3.29
CA PRO A 11 29.81 -3.34 2.35
C PRO A 11 28.36 -3.83 2.45
N VAL A 12 27.71 -4.03 1.29
CA VAL A 12 26.29 -4.41 1.20
C VAL A 12 26.08 -5.77 0.55
N GLY A 13 27.08 -6.29 -0.15
CA GLY A 13 26.98 -7.56 -0.86
C GLY A 13 28.25 -7.93 -1.63
N THR A 14 28.22 -9.06 -2.28
CA THR A 14 29.32 -9.63 -3.08
C THR A 14 28.87 -9.79 -4.52
N LEU A 15 29.73 -9.37 -5.48
CA LEU A 15 29.59 -9.65 -6.91
C LEU A 15 30.37 -10.93 -7.22
N VAL A 16 29.67 -11.92 -7.76
CA VAL A 16 30.26 -13.19 -8.18
C VAL A 16 30.21 -13.25 -9.70
N ALA A 17 31.35 -13.65 -10.32
CA ALA A 17 31.38 -13.88 -11.73
C ALA A 17 30.43 -15.05 -12.12
N ALA A 18 29.67 -14.88 -13.19
CA ALA A 18 28.75 -15.87 -13.75
C ALA A 18 29.06 -16.05 -15.25
N GLU A 19 28.48 -17.07 -15.88
CA GLU A 19 28.72 -17.37 -17.30
C GLU A 19 28.42 -16.19 -18.24
N ASN A 20 27.42 -15.35 -17.87
CA ASN A 20 27.01 -14.19 -18.65
C ASN A 20 27.10 -12.89 -17.81
N GLY A 21 28.29 -12.58 -17.24
CA GLY A 21 28.55 -11.35 -16.52
C GLY A 21 28.67 -11.54 -15.00
N TYR A 22 27.89 -10.80 -14.20
CA TYR A 22 27.99 -10.81 -12.74
C TYR A 22 26.66 -11.11 -12.08
N LYS A 23 26.70 -11.83 -10.95
CA LYS A 23 25.54 -12.02 -10.07
C LYS A 23 25.80 -11.38 -8.73
N PHE A 24 24.90 -10.49 -8.31
CA PHE A 24 24.96 -9.86 -6.99
C PHE A 24 24.28 -10.72 -5.93
N LYS A 25 25.01 -10.99 -4.84
CA LYS A 25 24.49 -11.64 -3.64
C LYS A 25 24.53 -10.66 -2.49
N ARG A 26 23.43 -10.51 -1.75
CA ARG A 26 23.41 -9.70 -0.52
C ARG A 26 24.19 -10.39 0.59
N GLY A 27 24.94 -9.59 1.36
CA GLY A 27 25.84 -10.06 2.40
C GLY A 27 27.25 -10.32 1.90
N LEU A 28 28.17 -10.48 2.83
CA LEU A 28 29.57 -10.71 2.54
C LEU A 28 29.90 -12.19 2.74
N GLU A 29 30.58 -12.79 1.80
CA GLU A 29 31.20 -14.11 1.97
C GLU A 29 32.54 -13.97 2.69
N THR A 30 33.27 -12.87 2.41
CA THR A 30 34.54 -12.52 3.04
C THR A 30 34.58 -11.02 3.32
N PHE A 31 35.23 -10.63 4.43
CA PHE A 31 35.45 -9.22 4.73
C PHE A 31 36.76 -8.74 4.08
N PRO A 32 36.79 -7.49 3.54
CA PRO A 32 38.00 -6.90 3.03
C PRO A 32 39.07 -6.81 4.12
N SER A 33 40.32 -7.09 3.72
CA SER A 33 41.48 -7.05 4.60
C SER A 33 42.36 -5.83 4.32
N VAL A 34 43.28 -5.57 5.22
CA VAL A 34 44.26 -4.48 5.03
C VAL A 34 45.14 -4.83 3.84
N GLY A 35 45.17 -3.93 2.85
CA GLY A 35 45.93 -4.12 1.61
C GLY A 35 45.07 -4.54 0.42
N ASP A 36 43.79 -4.83 0.60
CA ASP A 36 42.87 -5.08 -0.50
C ASP A 36 42.65 -3.82 -1.34
N ILE A 37 42.55 -4.02 -2.66
CA ILE A 37 42.41 -2.93 -3.62
C ILE A 37 40.95 -2.48 -3.66
N VAL A 38 40.74 -1.16 -3.57
CA VAL A 38 39.44 -0.53 -3.76
C VAL A 38 39.38 -0.01 -5.18
N ILE A 39 38.40 -0.50 -5.94
CA ILE A 39 38.14 -0.10 -7.33
C ILE A 39 36.75 0.46 -7.50
N LEU A 40 36.57 1.31 -8.51
CA LEU A 40 35.22 1.72 -8.93
C LEU A 40 34.62 0.59 -9.78
N PRO A 41 33.35 0.25 -9.55
CA PRO A 41 32.69 -0.77 -10.36
C PRO A 41 32.48 -0.30 -11.79
N THR A 42 32.47 -1.22 -12.72
CA THR A 42 32.09 -0.97 -14.12
C THR A 42 30.59 -0.78 -14.24
N GLU A 43 30.10 -0.21 -15.37
CA GLU A 43 28.66 -0.08 -15.62
C GLU A 43 27.94 -1.45 -15.61
N GLU A 44 28.57 -2.49 -16.13
CA GLU A 44 28.02 -3.85 -16.13
C GLU A 44 27.86 -4.38 -14.71
N GLN A 45 28.86 -4.17 -13.85
CA GLN A 45 28.80 -4.54 -12.43
C GLN A 45 27.72 -3.78 -11.69
N LEU A 46 27.58 -2.47 -11.90
CA LEU A 46 26.54 -1.65 -11.32
C LEU A 46 25.15 -2.08 -11.82
N ARG A 47 25.03 -2.35 -13.12
CA ARG A 47 23.79 -2.84 -13.73
C ARG A 47 23.37 -4.17 -13.09
N SER A 48 24.30 -5.12 -12.93
CA SER A 48 24.00 -6.40 -12.30
C SER A 48 23.58 -6.29 -10.82
N ILE A 49 24.02 -5.25 -10.09
CA ILE A 49 23.53 -4.96 -8.73
C ILE A 49 22.09 -4.49 -8.76
N ILE A 50 21.74 -3.55 -9.65
CA ILE A 50 20.41 -2.97 -9.73
C ILE A 50 19.38 -3.93 -10.32
N GLU A 51 19.77 -4.66 -11.34
CA GLU A 51 18.91 -5.65 -12.01
C GLU A 51 18.84 -6.99 -11.25
N SER A 52 19.67 -7.17 -10.20
CA SER A 52 19.70 -8.41 -9.42
C SER A 52 18.45 -8.62 -8.59
N GLY A 53 18.10 -9.87 -8.38
CA GLY A 53 17.02 -10.31 -7.48
C GLY A 53 16.00 -11.17 -8.17
N ASP A 54 15.54 -12.17 -7.44
CA ASP A 54 14.47 -13.07 -7.86
C ASP A 54 13.12 -12.35 -7.76
N ASN A 55 12.15 -12.71 -8.61
CA ASN A 55 10.78 -12.18 -8.62
C ASN A 55 10.61 -10.68 -8.91
N ARG A 56 11.62 -10.01 -9.44
CA ARG A 56 11.47 -8.62 -9.89
C ARG A 56 10.74 -8.61 -11.23
N ARG A 57 9.45 -8.25 -11.19
CA ARG A 57 8.54 -8.38 -12.32
C ARG A 57 7.97 -7.04 -12.80
N VAL A 58 8.03 -6.02 -11.98
CA VAL A 58 7.42 -4.73 -12.27
C VAL A 58 8.52 -3.73 -12.61
N TYR A 59 8.54 -3.29 -13.86
CA TYR A 59 9.43 -2.24 -14.34
C TYR A 59 8.87 -0.87 -13.91
N ILE A 60 9.71 -0.08 -13.26
CA ILE A 60 9.32 1.26 -12.76
C ILE A 60 10.09 2.41 -13.40
N GLY A 61 11.12 2.12 -14.15
CA GLY A 61 11.92 3.14 -14.81
C GLY A 61 13.39 2.73 -14.99
N ASN A 62 14.20 3.67 -15.43
CA ASN A 62 15.63 3.49 -15.59
C ASN A 62 16.41 4.35 -14.59
N SER A 63 17.57 3.87 -14.15
CA SER A 63 18.50 4.63 -13.34
C SER A 63 19.51 5.36 -14.22
N PRO A 64 19.45 6.71 -14.32
CA PRO A 64 20.41 7.47 -15.12
C PRO A 64 21.83 7.42 -14.54
N MET A 65 21.94 7.14 -13.22
CA MET A 65 23.26 7.05 -12.55
C MET A 65 24.04 5.79 -12.86
N VAL A 66 23.39 4.80 -13.50
CA VAL A 66 23.96 3.49 -13.77
C VAL A 66 23.68 3.09 -15.21
N GLY A 67 24.18 3.88 -16.17
CA GLY A 67 24.07 3.55 -17.59
C GLY A 67 22.65 3.19 -18.06
N ASN A 68 21.64 3.88 -17.53
CA ASN A 68 20.22 3.59 -17.84
C ASN A 68 19.75 2.15 -17.49
N ALA A 69 20.34 1.52 -16.46
CA ALA A 69 19.91 0.21 -15.99
C ALA A 69 18.43 0.19 -15.63
N LYS A 70 17.73 -0.89 -16.00
CA LYS A 70 16.32 -1.09 -15.69
C LYS A 70 16.12 -1.28 -14.20
N VAL A 71 15.25 -0.46 -13.60
CA VAL A 71 14.84 -0.60 -12.21
C VAL A 71 13.57 -1.42 -12.16
N MET A 72 13.68 -2.60 -11.58
CA MET A 72 12.58 -3.55 -11.42
C MET A 72 12.30 -3.75 -9.94
N ILE A 73 11.04 -3.89 -9.59
CA ILE A 73 10.61 -4.19 -8.22
C ILE A 73 9.93 -5.55 -8.12
N ASP A 74 10.00 -6.13 -6.93
CA ASP A 74 9.23 -7.29 -6.54
C ASP A 74 7.92 -6.80 -5.90
N PRO A 75 6.76 -6.97 -6.55
CA PRO A 75 5.49 -6.49 -6.05
C PRO A 75 5.05 -7.20 -4.77
N ASP A 76 5.40 -8.48 -4.60
CA ASP A 76 5.03 -9.27 -3.44
C ASP A 76 5.75 -8.74 -2.18
N ARG A 77 6.99 -8.31 -2.33
CA ARG A 77 7.73 -7.67 -1.23
C ARG A 77 7.29 -6.23 -0.96
N LEU A 78 6.93 -5.51 -2.02
CA LEU A 78 6.51 -4.12 -1.89
C LEU A 78 5.14 -4.01 -1.20
N PHE A 79 4.15 -4.76 -1.70
CA PHE A 79 2.76 -4.68 -1.22
C PHE A 79 2.44 -5.69 -0.11
N GLY A 80 3.24 -6.73 0.06
CA GLY A 80 3.10 -7.70 1.15
C GLY A 80 3.60 -7.18 2.51
N ARG A 81 4.09 -5.93 2.58
CA ARG A 81 4.61 -5.28 3.78
C ARG A 81 4.17 -3.83 3.86
N HIS A 82 4.48 -3.17 4.99
CA HIS A 82 4.24 -1.74 5.13
C HIS A 82 5.25 -0.93 4.31
N LEU A 83 4.74 0.05 3.59
CA LEU A 83 5.52 1.00 2.81
C LEU A 83 5.13 2.42 3.23
N ALA A 84 6.12 3.28 3.43
CA ALA A 84 5.91 4.71 3.61
C ALA A 84 6.59 5.49 2.47
N VAL A 85 5.83 6.36 1.80
CA VAL A 85 6.36 7.29 0.80
C VAL A 85 6.39 8.69 1.39
N LEU A 86 7.58 9.19 1.65
CA LEU A 86 7.79 10.45 2.33
C LEU A 86 8.33 11.50 1.35
N GLY A 87 7.93 12.75 1.57
CA GLY A 87 8.40 13.88 0.76
C GLY A 87 7.56 15.12 1.00
N ASN A 88 8.04 16.27 0.56
CA ASN A 88 7.34 17.53 0.64
C ASN A 88 6.17 17.62 -0.37
N THR A 89 5.31 18.61 -0.20
CA THR A 89 4.25 18.90 -1.18
C THR A 89 4.89 19.19 -2.54
N GLY A 90 4.32 18.63 -3.61
CA GLY A 90 4.85 18.77 -4.97
C GLY A 90 6.03 17.85 -5.32
N SER A 91 6.54 17.02 -4.38
CA SER A 91 7.64 16.08 -4.66
C SER A 91 7.25 14.83 -5.47
N GLY A 92 5.99 14.69 -5.86
CA GLY A 92 5.51 13.58 -6.66
C GLY A 92 5.13 12.31 -5.86
N LYS A 93 4.91 12.39 -4.53
CA LYS A 93 4.53 11.24 -3.69
C LYS A 93 3.32 10.48 -4.25
N SER A 94 2.22 11.18 -4.44
CA SER A 94 0.96 10.58 -4.92
C SER A 94 1.09 10.03 -6.33
N CYS A 95 1.81 10.75 -7.22
CA CYS A 95 2.14 10.25 -8.55
C CYS A 95 2.97 8.97 -8.51
N SER A 96 3.97 8.90 -7.62
CA SER A 96 4.81 7.71 -7.46
C SER A 96 4.00 6.51 -6.97
N VAL A 97 3.13 6.71 -5.98
CA VAL A 97 2.24 5.65 -5.47
C VAL A 97 1.27 5.19 -6.55
N ALA A 98 0.61 6.12 -7.25
CA ALA A 98 -0.28 5.79 -8.37
C ALA A 98 0.45 5.03 -9.47
N GLY A 99 1.67 5.45 -9.83
CA GLY A 99 2.52 4.77 -10.79
C GLY A 99 2.86 3.34 -10.36
N LEU A 100 3.29 3.13 -9.12
CA LEU A 100 3.58 1.80 -8.58
C LEU A 100 2.38 0.85 -8.66
N ILE A 101 1.18 1.32 -8.33
CA ILE A 101 -0.05 0.54 -8.45
C ILE A 101 -0.34 0.22 -9.92
N ARG A 102 -0.32 1.22 -10.80
CA ARG A 102 -0.60 1.04 -12.24
C ARG A 102 0.36 0.04 -12.88
N TRP A 103 1.67 0.23 -12.72
CA TRP A 103 2.69 -0.66 -13.28
C TRP A 103 2.58 -2.08 -12.73
N SER A 104 2.19 -2.24 -11.47
CA SER A 104 1.96 -3.56 -10.88
C SER A 104 0.75 -4.26 -11.48
N LEU A 105 -0.36 -3.55 -11.69
CA LEU A 105 -1.55 -4.08 -12.35
C LEU A 105 -1.28 -4.43 -13.83
N GLU A 106 -0.55 -3.60 -14.54
CA GLU A 106 -0.14 -3.84 -15.93
C GLU A 106 0.77 -5.06 -16.04
N SER A 107 1.78 -5.16 -15.18
CA SER A 107 2.66 -6.33 -15.12
C SER A 107 1.88 -7.61 -14.78
N ALA A 108 0.97 -7.55 -13.84
CA ALA A 108 0.11 -8.69 -13.50
C ALA A 108 -0.79 -9.10 -14.67
N SER A 109 -1.29 -8.15 -15.45
CA SER A 109 -2.09 -8.42 -16.65
C SER A 109 -1.27 -9.09 -17.75
N ILE A 110 -0.04 -8.65 -17.99
CA ILE A 110 0.86 -9.22 -19.01
C ILE A 110 1.30 -10.64 -18.63
N ASN A 111 1.59 -10.88 -17.37
CA ASN A 111 2.17 -12.15 -16.88
C ASN A 111 1.11 -13.17 -16.44
N LYS A 112 -0.15 -13.01 -16.81
CA LYS A 112 -1.21 -13.98 -16.50
C LYS A 112 -0.91 -15.34 -17.08
N THR A 113 -1.05 -16.38 -16.28
CA THR A 113 -1.00 -17.78 -16.73
C THR A 113 -2.22 -18.15 -17.55
N ASN A 114 -3.39 -17.65 -17.17
CA ASN A 114 -4.65 -17.80 -17.91
C ASN A 114 -5.16 -16.42 -18.31
N ARG A 115 -5.23 -16.16 -19.62
CA ARG A 115 -5.64 -14.86 -20.18
C ARG A 115 -7.13 -14.56 -20.00
N ASP A 116 -7.96 -15.56 -19.83
CA ASP A 116 -9.43 -15.44 -19.71
C ASP A 116 -9.86 -15.03 -18.29
N LEU A 117 -8.99 -15.20 -17.30
CA LEU A 117 -9.30 -14.82 -15.93
C LEU A 117 -8.89 -13.37 -15.64
N PRO A 118 -9.65 -12.63 -14.83
CA PRO A 118 -9.26 -11.30 -14.40
C PRO A 118 -7.97 -11.35 -13.55
N VAL A 119 -7.29 -10.20 -13.43
CA VAL A 119 -6.14 -10.06 -12.52
C VAL A 119 -6.65 -10.22 -11.09
N ASN A 120 -6.03 -11.11 -10.32
CA ASN A 120 -6.40 -11.35 -8.91
C ASN A 120 -5.70 -10.38 -7.93
N SER A 121 -5.39 -9.17 -8.37
CA SER A 121 -4.84 -8.12 -7.53
C SER A 121 -5.90 -7.06 -7.25
N ARG A 122 -6.04 -6.65 -6.00
CA ARG A 122 -6.97 -5.59 -5.59
C ARG A 122 -6.25 -4.56 -4.75
N PHE A 123 -6.51 -3.30 -5.03
CA PHE A 123 -6.02 -2.17 -4.27
C PHE A 123 -7.20 -1.38 -3.74
N ILE A 124 -7.20 -1.11 -2.46
CA ILE A 124 -8.17 -0.24 -1.79
C ILE A 124 -7.42 1.03 -1.42
N VAL A 125 -7.83 2.16 -2.01
CA VAL A 125 -7.19 3.45 -1.78
C VAL A 125 -8.13 4.33 -0.97
N LEU A 126 -7.70 4.72 0.23
CA LEU A 126 -8.36 5.74 1.03
C LEU A 126 -7.75 7.08 0.68
N ASP A 127 -8.52 7.93 0.00
CA ASP A 127 -8.05 9.17 -0.60
C ASP A 127 -8.76 10.40 -0.02
N PRO A 128 -8.37 10.85 1.18
CA PRO A 128 -9.01 11.99 1.82
C PRO A 128 -8.81 13.32 1.07
N ASN A 129 -7.82 13.39 0.19
CA ASN A 129 -7.48 14.61 -0.54
C ASN A 129 -7.95 14.60 -2.00
N GLY A 130 -8.47 13.48 -2.52
CA GLY A 130 -8.96 13.37 -3.90
C GLY A 130 -7.85 13.38 -4.96
N GLU A 131 -6.64 12.91 -4.62
CA GLU A 131 -5.48 12.96 -5.52
C GLU A 131 -5.43 11.78 -6.51
N TYR A 132 -6.07 10.65 -6.18
CA TYR A 132 -5.93 9.40 -6.92
C TYR A 132 -7.04 9.14 -7.94
N SER A 133 -8.23 9.71 -7.80
CA SER A 133 -9.38 9.45 -8.66
C SER A 133 -9.04 9.65 -10.15
N LYS A 134 -8.37 10.76 -10.48
CA LYS A 134 -7.95 11.06 -11.86
C LYS A 134 -6.86 10.12 -12.38
N ALA A 135 -6.02 9.59 -11.48
CA ALA A 135 -4.91 8.72 -11.87
C ALA A 135 -5.39 7.34 -12.36
N PHE A 136 -6.62 6.95 -12.05
CA PHE A 136 -7.21 5.67 -12.44
C PHE A 136 -8.47 5.80 -13.28
N ALA A 137 -8.84 7.01 -13.73
CA ALA A 137 -10.07 7.27 -14.48
C ALA A 137 -10.16 6.52 -15.83
N ASP A 138 -9.01 6.15 -16.41
CA ASP A 138 -8.91 5.38 -17.65
C ASP A 138 -9.02 3.85 -17.45
N LYS A 139 -9.17 3.38 -16.22
CA LYS A 139 -9.26 1.94 -15.90
C LYS A 139 -10.72 1.56 -15.64
N GLU A 140 -11.25 0.66 -16.47
CA GLU A 140 -12.63 0.17 -16.36
C GLU A 140 -12.92 -0.52 -15.02
N ASP A 141 -11.91 -1.20 -14.45
CA ASP A 141 -11.99 -1.89 -13.17
C ASP A 141 -11.79 -0.97 -11.94
N ALA A 142 -11.55 0.33 -12.15
CA ALA A 142 -11.41 1.29 -11.07
C ALA A 142 -12.77 1.91 -10.70
N HIS A 143 -13.17 1.73 -9.45
CA HIS A 143 -14.40 2.29 -8.92
C HIS A 143 -14.09 3.36 -7.89
N THR A 144 -14.54 4.58 -8.15
CA THR A 144 -14.37 5.71 -7.23
C THR A 144 -15.67 5.98 -6.49
N TYR A 145 -15.59 6.02 -5.16
CA TYR A 145 -16.69 6.34 -4.27
C TYR A 145 -16.40 7.65 -3.54
N SER A 146 -17.42 8.49 -3.37
CA SER A 146 -17.33 9.74 -2.62
C SER A 146 -18.39 9.81 -1.54
N VAL A 147 -18.06 10.41 -0.40
CA VAL A 147 -19.02 10.66 0.69
C VAL A 147 -20.05 11.70 0.25
N ASN A 148 -19.61 12.72 -0.48
CA ASN A 148 -20.48 13.77 -1.01
C ASN A 148 -20.38 13.74 -2.53
N ILE A 149 -21.54 13.65 -3.18
CA ILE A 149 -21.65 13.72 -4.65
C ILE A 149 -22.41 15.01 -4.99
N GLU A 150 -21.89 15.77 -5.95
CA GLU A 150 -22.55 16.89 -6.57
C GLU A 150 -23.24 16.45 -7.87
N ASP A 151 -24.27 17.18 -8.31
CA ASP A 151 -24.95 16.89 -9.57
C ASP A 151 -23.97 16.95 -10.75
N GLY A 152 -23.89 15.87 -11.50
CA GLY A 152 -22.95 15.74 -12.64
C GLY A 152 -21.61 15.09 -12.31
N ASP A 153 -21.42 14.56 -11.11
CA ASP A 153 -20.22 13.81 -10.71
C ASP A 153 -20.31 12.34 -11.19
N ASP A 154 -19.27 11.87 -11.88
CA ASP A 154 -19.16 10.48 -12.35
C ASP A 154 -18.86 9.47 -11.24
N ARG A 155 -18.55 9.94 -10.03
CA ARG A 155 -18.25 9.09 -8.88
C ARG A 155 -19.52 8.49 -8.29
N LYS A 156 -19.40 7.33 -7.67
CA LYS A 156 -20.51 6.67 -6.97
C LYS A 156 -20.62 7.20 -5.53
N GLN A 157 -21.86 7.31 -5.03
CA GLN A 157 -22.08 7.61 -3.61
C GLN A 157 -21.52 6.46 -2.76
N LEU A 158 -20.73 6.81 -1.75
CA LEU A 158 -20.31 5.85 -0.75
C LEU A 158 -21.47 5.57 0.20
N GLU A 159 -22.05 4.41 0.08
CA GLU A 159 -23.07 3.90 0.99
C GLU A 159 -22.46 2.93 1.98
N VAL A 160 -22.52 3.25 3.25
CA VAL A 160 -22.00 2.41 4.32
C VAL A 160 -23.17 1.84 5.11
N PRO A 161 -23.36 0.52 5.13
CA PRO A 161 -24.47 -0.07 5.87
C PRO A 161 -24.32 0.18 7.38
N LEU A 162 -25.42 0.44 8.05
CA LEU A 162 -25.44 0.83 9.47
C LEU A 162 -24.86 -0.23 10.42
N TRP A 163 -24.89 -1.51 10.03
CA TRP A 163 -24.26 -2.57 10.82
C TRP A 163 -22.74 -2.46 10.89
N PHE A 164 -22.13 -1.75 9.94
CA PHE A 164 -20.67 -1.51 9.87
C PHE A 164 -20.23 -0.41 10.85
N TRP A 165 -21.16 0.46 11.25
CA TRP A 165 -20.86 1.59 12.12
C TRP A 165 -20.36 1.14 13.49
N ASN A 166 -19.35 1.84 13.98
CA ASN A 166 -18.86 1.66 15.35
C ASN A 166 -19.72 2.43 16.36
N THR A 167 -19.43 2.25 17.66
CA THR A 167 -20.18 2.88 18.74
C THR A 167 -20.09 4.41 18.73
N ASP A 168 -18.95 4.97 18.33
CA ASP A 168 -18.75 6.42 18.32
C ASP A 168 -19.54 7.08 17.19
N GLU A 169 -19.62 6.43 16.04
CA GLU A 169 -20.44 6.86 14.91
C GLU A 169 -21.93 6.84 15.27
N TRP A 170 -22.40 5.77 15.92
CA TRP A 170 -23.76 5.70 16.43
C TRP A 170 -24.06 6.79 17.47
N CYS A 171 -23.14 7.04 18.40
CA CYS A 171 -23.29 8.10 19.39
C CYS A 171 -23.31 9.49 18.75
N GLY A 172 -22.49 9.72 17.72
CA GLY A 172 -22.49 10.96 16.97
C GLY A 172 -23.80 11.19 16.21
N PHE A 173 -24.28 10.18 15.50
CA PHE A 173 -25.54 10.23 14.75
C PHE A 173 -26.74 10.49 15.66
N THR A 174 -26.82 9.80 16.79
CA THR A 174 -27.92 9.95 17.75
C THR A 174 -27.76 11.16 18.67
N LYS A 175 -26.68 11.93 18.55
CA LYS A 175 -26.31 13.04 19.46
C LYS A 175 -26.35 12.61 20.94
N ALA A 176 -25.86 11.39 21.20
CA ALA A 176 -25.90 10.79 22.52
C ALA A 176 -25.01 11.52 23.51
N SER A 177 -25.58 11.82 24.71
CA SER A 177 -24.76 12.40 25.77
C SER A 177 -23.72 11.43 26.29
N PRO A 178 -22.47 11.87 26.55
CA PRO A 178 -21.38 10.98 26.96
C PRO A 178 -21.64 10.21 28.27
N LYS A 179 -22.43 10.80 29.18
CA LYS A 179 -22.62 10.26 30.53
C LYS A 179 -23.76 9.23 30.65
N THR A 180 -24.84 9.40 29.89
CA THR A 180 -26.04 8.56 30.04
C THR A 180 -26.36 7.75 28.79
N HIS A 181 -26.48 8.39 27.64
CA HIS A 181 -26.94 7.73 26.43
C HIS A 181 -25.87 6.81 25.81
N ARG A 182 -24.59 7.19 25.93
CA ARG A 182 -23.48 6.40 25.36
C ARG A 182 -23.48 4.97 25.92
N THR A 183 -23.63 4.81 27.23
CA THR A 183 -23.60 3.48 27.87
C THR A 183 -24.76 2.62 27.36
N THR A 184 -25.97 3.19 27.26
CA THR A 184 -27.15 2.48 26.74
C THR A 184 -26.95 2.04 25.28
N ILE A 185 -26.39 2.89 24.41
CA ILE A 185 -26.10 2.56 23.02
C ILE A 185 -25.06 1.44 22.92
N VAL A 186 -23.98 1.49 23.73
CA VAL A 186 -22.96 0.45 23.78
C VAL A 186 -23.57 -0.90 24.14
N HIS A 187 -24.42 -0.95 25.16
CA HIS A 187 -25.10 -2.17 25.59
C HIS A 187 -26.07 -2.69 24.53
N ALA A 188 -26.86 -1.81 23.92
CA ALA A 188 -27.77 -2.17 22.85
C ALA A 188 -27.05 -2.74 21.62
N LEU A 189 -25.97 -2.11 21.18
CA LEU A 189 -25.16 -2.60 20.06
C LEU A 189 -24.47 -3.95 20.35
N LYS A 190 -23.95 -4.13 21.57
CA LYS A 190 -23.40 -5.43 21.99
C LYS A 190 -24.46 -6.52 21.98
N SER A 191 -25.66 -6.24 22.51
CA SER A 191 -26.78 -7.18 22.52
C SER A 191 -27.18 -7.61 21.10
N VAL A 192 -27.34 -6.64 20.19
CA VAL A 192 -27.72 -6.94 18.79
C VAL A 192 -26.62 -7.78 18.11
N ARG A 193 -25.35 -7.40 18.26
CA ARG A 193 -24.22 -8.12 17.62
C ARG A 193 -23.97 -9.52 18.18
N SER A 194 -24.23 -9.73 19.48
CA SER A 194 -24.08 -11.05 20.12
C SER A 194 -25.27 -11.97 19.88
N GLY A 195 -26.35 -11.49 19.28
CA GLY A 195 -27.60 -12.26 19.10
C GLY A 195 -28.39 -12.46 20.41
N ASN A 196 -27.90 -11.97 21.55
CA ASN A 196 -28.57 -12.11 22.81
C ASN A 196 -29.78 -11.16 22.89
N VAL A 197 -30.92 -11.71 23.20
CA VAL A 197 -32.12 -10.91 23.50
C VAL A 197 -32.02 -10.48 24.95
N PHE A 198 -31.92 -9.17 25.20
CA PHE A 198 -32.02 -8.66 26.57
C PHE A 198 -33.42 -8.93 27.14
N GLU A 199 -33.46 -9.56 28.29
CA GLU A 199 -34.72 -9.74 29.04
C GLU A 199 -35.11 -8.54 29.91
N ALA A 200 -34.40 -7.41 29.84
CA ALA A 200 -34.68 -6.25 30.64
C ALA A 200 -35.94 -5.47 30.15
N GLU A 201 -36.80 -5.04 31.01
CA GLU A 201 -38.01 -4.24 30.74
C GLU A 201 -37.72 -2.75 30.52
N CYS A 202 -36.52 -2.40 30.13
CA CYS A 202 -35.96 -1.06 30.17
C CYS A 202 -35.91 -0.40 28.77
N GLU A 203 -35.60 0.89 28.72
CA GLU A 203 -35.36 1.68 27.46
C GLU A 203 -34.34 1.03 26.51
N GLU A 204 -33.43 0.26 27.06
CA GLU A 204 -32.42 -0.52 26.29
C GLU A 204 -33.07 -1.47 25.28
N LYS A 205 -34.21 -2.10 25.61
CA LYS A 205 -34.97 -2.96 24.67
C LYS A 205 -35.55 -2.17 23.52
N LYS A 206 -36.02 -0.97 23.77
CA LYS A 206 -36.58 -0.11 22.72
C LYS A 206 -35.50 0.32 21.76
N ILE A 207 -34.33 0.68 22.25
CA ILE A 207 -33.18 1.06 21.44
C ILE A 207 -32.66 -0.17 20.68
N ALA A 208 -32.53 -1.34 21.32
CA ALA A 208 -32.10 -2.57 20.65
C ALA A 208 -33.11 -3.01 19.57
N SER A 209 -34.41 -2.86 19.80
CA SER A 209 -35.45 -3.11 18.81
C SER A 209 -35.36 -2.15 17.62
N PHE A 210 -35.17 -0.87 17.88
CA PHE A 210 -34.99 0.14 16.86
C PHE A 210 -33.73 -0.16 16.01
N VAL A 211 -32.61 -0.42 16.65
CA VAL A 211 -31.35 -0.78 15.95
C VAL A 211 -31.53 -2.03 15.09
N ARG A 212 -32.25 -3.06 15.55
CA ARG A 212 -32.56 -4.24 14.72
C ARG A 212 -33.39 -3.89 13.50
N THR A 213 -34.40 -3.05 13.65
CA THR A 213 -35.29 -2.65 12.53
C THR A 213 -34.54 -1.86 11.48
N VAL A 214 -33.50 -1.12 11.86
CA VAL A 214 -32.69 -0.29 10.97
C VAL A 214 -31.54 -1.11 10.31
N ILE A 215 -31.11 -2.20 10.94
CA ILE A 215 -30.00 -3.04 10.43
C ILE A 215 -30.51 -4.15 9.49
N ASN A 216 -31.76 -4.61 9.64
CA ASN A 216 -32.40 -5.58 8.73
C ASN A 216 -33.06 -4.89 7.54
#